data_197e0f776fe9f229830489ddbc498125
#
_entry.id   197e0f776fe9f229830489ddbc498125
#
_cell.length_a   1.000
_cell.length_b   1.000
_cell.length_c   1.000
_cell.angle_alpha   90.00
_cell.angle_beta   90.00
_cell.angle_gamma   90.00
#
_symmetry.space_group_name_H-M   'P 1'
#
loop_
_entity.id
_entity.type
_entity.pdbx_description
1 polymer ?
#
loop_
_entity_poly.entity_id
_entity_poly.type
_entity_poly.pdbx_seq_one_letter_code
_entity_poly.pdbx_strand_id
1 'polypeptide(L)'
;MSEPIRTALLIVDVQNDFCEGGSLAVKGGSAVAAAVTAYISRDHGYHAVVATRDQHIDPGDHFSDNPDFVDSWPPHCVKGTPGVDFHPALATDTLDAVFSKGEYSAAYSGFEGFDDSGAGLADWLGDKQINAVDIVGLATDHCVVATALDAQASGFTTRVLLRYTAGVSPDTTKTAVARMTEAGIGVITGVSAADRPA
;
A
#
# COMPACT_ATOMS: atom_id res chain seq x y z
N MET A 1 23.84 -19.29 11.03
CA MET A 1 23.53 -17.94 11.57
C MET A 1 22.36 -17.45 10.76
N SER A 2 21.27 -17.01 11.40
CA SER A 2 20.13 -16.39 10.67
C SER A 2 20.62 -15.09 10.03
N GLU A 3 20.20 -14.83 8.81
CA GLU A 3 20.46 -13.53 8.18
C GLU A 3 19.85 -12.40 9.01
N PRO A 4 20.48 -11.24 9.06
CA PRO A 4 19.92 -10.09 9.76
C PRO A 4 18.58 -9.70 9.13
N ILE A 5 17.61 -9.33 9.97
CA ILE A 5 16.33 -8.85 9.47
C ILE A 5 16.54 -7.44 8.89
N ARG A 6 16.18 -7.26 7.63
CA ARG A 6 16.17 -5.96 6.93
C ARG A 6 14.75 -5.65 6.49
N THR A 7 14.16 -4.67 7.10
CA THR A 7 12.74 -4.34 6.93
C THR A 7 12.56 -3.11 6.05
N ALA A 8 11.64 -3.18 5.08
CA ALA A 8 11.12 -2.01 4.37
C ALA A 8 9.71 -1.64 4.86
N LEU A 9 9.38 -0.36 4.77
CA LEU A 9 8.01 0.12 4.89
C LEU A 9 7.41 0.29 3.49
N LEU A 10 6.27 -0.34 3.25
CA LEU A 10 5.49 -0.19 2.02
C LEU A 10 4.25 0.66 2.33
N ILE A 11 4.18 1.84 1.71
CA ILE A 11 3.05 2.78 1.81
C ILE A 11 2.17 2.57 0.59
N VAL A 12 1.02 1.93 0.78
CA VAL A 12 0.15 1.49 -0.31
C VAL A 12 -0.88 2.58 -0.62
N ASP A 13 -0.83 3.11 -1.84
CA ASP A 13 -1.86 3.89 -2.54
C ASP A 13 -2.49 5.04 -1.73
N VAL A 14 -1.68 5.82 -1.02
CA VAL A 14 -2.15 6.98 -0.26
C VAL A 14 -2.28 8.18 -1.20
N GLN A 15 -3.26 8.10 -2.12
CA GLN A 15 -3.51 9.03 -3.21
C GLN A 15 -4.76 9.88 -2.97
N ASN A 16 -4.88 11.02 -3.69
CA ASN A 16 -6.00 11.93 -3.53
C ASN A 16 -7.34 11.26 -3.79
N ASP A 17 -7.45 10.41 -4.83
CA ASP A 17 -8.72 9.76 -5.17
C ASP A 17 -9.18 8.74 -4.12
N PHE A 18 -8.26 8.21 -3.31
CA PHE A 18 -8.58 7.30 -2.20
C PHE A 18 -8.73 8.00 -0.85
N CYS A 19 -8.58 9.33 -0.80
CA CYS A 19 -8.80 10.13 0.40
C CYS A 19 -10.09 10.95 0.29
N GLU A 20 -10.52 11.56 1.40
CA GLU A 20 -11.76 12.34 1.44
C GLU A 20 -11.77 13.45 0.37
N GLY A 21 -12.80 13.45 -0.45
CA GLY A 21 -12.96 14.36 -1.59
C GLY A 21 -12.54 13.77 -2.94
N GLY A 22 -11.90 12.61 -2.95
CA GLY A 22 -11.56 11.86 -4.16
C GLY A 22 -12.70 11.00 -4.70
N SER A 23 -12.50 10.41 -5.89
CA SER A 23 -13.53 9.64 -6.60
C SER A 23 -13.87 8.30 -5.94
N LEU A 24 -12.93 7.70 -5.21
CA LEU A 24 -13.09 6.47 -4.42
C LEU A 24 -12.69 6.68 -2.96
N ALA A 25 -13.19 7.73 -2.35
CA ALA A 25 -12.81 8.16 -1.02
C ALA A 25 -13.04 7.08 0.06
N VAL A 26 -11.97 6.73 0.76
CA VAL A 26 -11.98 5.90 1.96
C VAL A 26 -12.06 6.80 3.18
N LYS A 27 -13.03 6.56 4.04
CA LYS A 27 -13.16 7.32 5.29
C LYS A 27 -11.93 7.12 6.18
N GLY A 28 -11.24 8.20 6.51
CA GLY A 28 -10.01 8.20 7.28
C GLY A 28 -8.74 8.19 6.43
N GLY A 29 -8.83 8.23 5.10
CA GLY A 29 -7.68 8.23 4.19
C GLY A 29 -6.73 9.38 4.43
N SER A 30 -7.24 10.60 4.56
CA SER A 30 -6.42 11.79 4.89
C SER A 30 -5.75 11.68 6.28
N ALA A 31 -6.42 11.05 7.24
CA ALA A 31 -5.83 10.80 8.55
C ALA A 31 -4.71 9.75 8.48
N VAL A 32 -4.84 8.73 7.64
CA VAL A 32 -3.77 7.75 7.35
C VAL A 32 -2.55 8.47 6.76
N ALA A 33 -2.72 9.34 5.75
CA ALA A 33 -1.64 10.10 5.16
C ALA A 33 -0.83 10.89 6.22
N ALA A 34 -1.52 11.63 7.08
CA ALA A 34 -0.90 12.40 8.16
C ALA A 34 -0.24 11.50 9.21
N ALA A 35 -0.88 10.38 9.57
CA ALA A 35 -0.35 9.45 10.56
C ALA A 35 0.90 8.72 10.06
N VAL A 36 0.94 8.30 8.79
CA VAL A 36 2.11 7.69 8.16
C VAL A 36 3.26 8.70 8.12
N THR A 37 3.01 9.94 7.71
CA THR A 37 4.02 11.01 7.75
C THR A 37 4.59 11.20 9.14
N ALA A 38 3.75 11.30 10.16
CA ALA A 38 4.22 11.44 11.55
C ALA A 38 5.00 10.21 12.04
N TYR A 39 4.72 9.03 11.49
CA TYR A 39 5.40 7.79 11.81
C TYR A 39 6.81 7.76 11.21
N ILE A 40 6.95 8.10 9.92
CA ILE A 40 8.25 8.09 9.21
C ILE A 40 9.13 9.31 9.49
N SER A 41 8.57 10.41 10.02
CA SER A 41 9.36 11.61 10.41
C SER A 41 10.23 11.39 11.65
N ARG A 42 10.12 10.24 12.29
CA ARG A 42 10.94 9.85 13.46
C ARG A 42 11.98 8.84 13.02
N ASP A 43 12.95 8.58 13.89
CA ASP A 43 13.83 7.42 13.69
C ASP A 43 12.97 6.15 13.68
N HIS A 44 12.78 5.60 12.49
CA HIS A 44 11.83 4.50 12.25
C HIS A 44 12.51 3.13 12.13
N GLY A 45 13.85 3.07 11.95
CA GLY A 45 14.60 1.83 11.82
C GLY A 45 14.38 1.06 10.51
N TYR A 46 13.60 1.55 9.54
CA TYR A 46 13.45 0.91 8.23
C TYR A 46 14.69 1.11 7.37
N HIS A 47 15.04 0.06 6.61
CA HIS A 47 16.15 0.08 5.66
C HIS A 47 15.75 0.69 4.32
N ALA A 48 14.45 0.75 4.05
CA ALA A 48 13.87 1.45 2.91
C ALA A 48 12.42 1.85 3.21
N VAL A 49 11.98 2.96 2.61
CA VAL A 49 10.59 3.41 2.62
C VAL A 49 10.15 3.59 1.17
N VAL A 50 9.18 2.81 0.73
CA VAL A 50 8.68 2.87 -0.64
C VAL A 50 7.17 3.08 -0.67
N ALA A 51 6.66 3.66 -1.74
CA ALA A 51 5.23 3.82 -1.95
C ALA A 51 4.77 3.12 -3.23
N THR A 52 3.53 2.68 -3.24
CA THR A 52 2.82 2.27 -4.45
C THR A 52 1.76 3.28 -4.81
N ARG A 53 1.36 3.31 -6.07
CA ARG A 53 0.22 4.09 -6.55
C ARG A 53 -0.47 3.42 -7.72
N ASP A 54 -1.78 3.56 -7.80
CA ASP A 54 -2.51 3.34 -9.04
C ASP A 54 -2.21 4.46 -10.02
N GLN A 55 -2.00 4.11 -11.28
CA GLN A 55 -1.79 5.08 -12.35
C GLN A 55 -2.44 4.58 -13.63
N HIS A 56 -3.74 4.82 -13.76
CA HIS A 56 -4.53 4.30 -14.87
C HIS A 56 -4.42 5.19 -16.13
N ILE A 57 -4.27 4.53 -17.28
CA ILE A 57 -4.33 5.14 -18.60
C ILE A 57 -5.60 4.63 -19.31
N ASP A 58 -5.71 3.31 -19.47
CA ASP A 58 -6.86 2.60 -20.03
C ASP A 58 -6.92 1.21 -19.40
N PRO A 59 -7.48 1.07 -18.18
CA PRO A 59 -7.53 -0.20 -17.49
C PRO A 59 -8.69 -1.11 -17.97
N GLY A 60 -9.32 -0.80 -19.11
CA GLY A 60 -10.41 -1.58 -19.70
C GLY A 60 -11.64 -1.65 -18.78
N ASP A 61 -12.19 -2.86 -18.63
CA ASP A 61 -13.42 -3.11 -17.86
C ASP A 61 -13.32 -2.80 -16.35
N HIS A 62 -12.10 -2.46 -15.86
CA HIS A 62 -11.92 -1.96 -14.50
C HIS A 62 -12.64 -0.62 -14.27
N PHE A 63 -12.76 0.21 -15.32
CA PHE A 63 -13.57 1.43 -15.29
C PHE A 63 -14.96 1.20 -15.87
N SER A 64 -15.98 1.67 -15.16
CA SER A 64 -17.36 1.53 -15.57
C SER A 64 -18.18 2.76 -15.17
N ASP A 65 -19.10 3.18 -16.04
CA ASP A 65 -20.12 4.19 -15.72
C ASP A 65 -21.22 3.64 -14.81
N ASN A 66 -21.31 2.29 -14.70
CA ASN A 66 -22.23 1.60 -13.80
C ASN A 66 -21.45 0.51 -13.02
N PRO A 67 -20.55 0.91 -12.13
CA PRO A 67 -19.66 -0.02 -11.43
C PRO A 67 -20.43 -0.91 -10.45
N ASP A 68 -19.98 -2.15 -10.32
CA ASP A 68 -20.49 -3.11 -9.33
C ASP A 68 -19.79 -2.98 -7.97
N PHE A 69 -18.71 -2.20 -7.90
CA PHE A 69 -17.87 -2.01 -6.70
C PHE A 69 -17.25 -3.32 -6.17
N VAL A 70 -17.03 -4.30 -7.05
CA VAL A 70 -16.36 -5.58 -6.78
C VAL A 70 -15.18 -5.74 -7.75
N ASP A 71 -15.48 -5.74 -9.05
CA ASP A 71 -14.49 -5.89 -10.12
C ASP A 71 -14.39 -4.64 -11.00
N SER A 72 -15.38 -3.74 -10.92
CA SER A 72 -15.43 -2.49 -11.68
C SER A 72 -15.69 -1.27 -10.79
N TRP A 73 -15.09 -0.16 -11.18
CA TRP A 73 -15.03 1.08 -10.39
C TRP A 73 -15.30 2.30 -11.26
N PRO A 74 -15.75 3.44 -10.69
CA PRO A 74 -15.73 4.71 -11.40
C PRO A 74 -14.27 5.10 -11.74
N PRO A 75 -14.03 5.92 -12.76
CA PRO A 75 -12.68 6.41 -13.07
C PRO A 75 -12.00 7.04 -11.84
N HIS A 76 -10.79 6.58 -11.55
CA HIS A 76 -9.97 7.04 -10.44
C HIS A 76 -8.48 6.94 -10.79
N CYS A 77 -7.64 7.67 -10.10
CA CYS A 77 -6.18 7.66 -10.26
C CYS A 77 -5.72 7.73 -11.73
N VAL A 78 -6.46 8.51 -12.55
CA VAL A 78 -6.17 8.66 -13.98
C VAL A 78 -4.89 9.46 -14.16
N LYS A 79 -3.96 8.94 -14.95
CA LYS A 79 -2.67 9.57 -15.24
C LYS A 79 -2.85 11.00 -15.76
N GLY A 80 -2.14 11.94 -15.13
CA GLY A 80 -2.20 13.36 -15.47
C GLY A 80 -3.36 14.14 -14.84
N THR A 81 -4.12 13.52 -13.93
CA THR A 81 -5.11 14.22 -13.11
C THR A 81 -4.61 14.38 -11.68
N PRO A 82 -5.13 15.35 -10.89
CA PRO A 82 -4.77 15.48 -9.47
C PRO A 82 -5.11 14.26 -8.62
N GLY A 83 -6.06 13.41 -9.07
CA GLY A 83 -6.49 12.21 -8.35
C GLY A 83 -5.39 11.16 -8.18
N VAL A 84 -4.49 11.06 -9.18
CA VAL A 84 -3.37 10.12 -9.17
C VAL A 84 -2.25 10.51 -8.22
N ASP A 85 -2.17 11.79 -7.83
CA ASP A 85 -1.10 12.29 -6.98
C ASP A 85 -1.25 11.77 -5.55
N PHE A 86 -0.12 11.59 -4.87
CA PHE A 86 -0.15 11.30 -3.44
C PHE A 86 -0.85 12.41 -2.66
N HIS A 87 -1.55 12.02 -1.60
CA HIS A 87 -2.22 12.99 -0.74
C HIS A 87 -1.21 13.98 -0.12
N PRO A 88 -1.48 15.30 -0.11
CA PRO A 88 -0.52 16.33 0.30
C PRO A 88 -0.06 16.23 1.77
N ALA A 89 -0.78 15.50 2.61
CA ALA A 89 -0.35 15.20 3.98
C ALA A 89 0.65 14.03 4.07
N LEU A 90 0.93 13.31 2.97
CA LEU A 90 1.96 12.29 2.91
C LEU A 90 3.31 12.92 2.56
N ALA A 91 4.32 12.74 3.41
CA ALA A 91 5.69 13.14 3.11
C ALA A 91 6.29 12.20 2.04
N THR A 92 6.47 12.71 0.84
CA THR A 92 7.01 11.96 -0.31
C THR A 92 8.49 12.18 -0.56
N ASP A 93 9.07 13.19 0.06
CA ASP A 93 10.50 13.54 0.00
C ASP A 93 11.43 12.52 0.67
N THR A 94 10.88 11.64 1.49
CA THR A 94 11.58 10.58 2.20
C THR A 94 11.46 9.21 1.55
N LEU A 95 10.78 9.11 0.41
CA LEU A 95 10.60 7.84 -0.31
C LEU A 95 11.86 7.46 -1.09
N ASP A 96 12.30 6.20 -0.94
CA ASP A 96 13.42 5.64 -1.70
C ASP A 96 13.01 5.26 -3.12
N ALA A 97 11.76 4.84 -3.33
CA ALA A 97 11.19 4.51 -4.63
C ALA A 97 9.66 4.58 -4.63
N VAL A 98 9.08 4.72 -5.83
CA VAL A 98 7.63 4.67 -6.08
C VAL A 98 7.36 3.65 -7.16
N PHE A 99 6.37 2.79 -6.94
CA PHE A 99 5.95 1.75 -7.88
C PHE A 99 4.55 2.06 -8.39
N SER A 100 4.40 2.25 -9.69
CA SER A 100 3.12 2.52 -10.35
C SER A 100 2.54 1.24 -10.91
N LYS A 101 1.23 1.02 -10.73
CA LYS A 101 0.49 -0.16 -11.19
C LYS A 101 -0.80 0.22 -11.90
N GLY A 102 -1.37 -0.71 -12.65
CA GLY A 102 -2.72 -0.56 -13.20
C GLY A 102 -2.82 0.30 -14.46
N GLU A 103 -1.74 0.56 -15.22
CA GLU A 103 -1.83 1.45 -16.38
C GLU A 103 -2.85 0.97 -17.42
N TYR A 104 -2.87 -0.33 -17.72
CA TYR A 104 -3.68 -0.94 -18.80
C TYR A 104 -4.49 -2.17 -18.34
N SER A 105 -4.59 -2.40 -17.04
CA SER A 105 -5.36 -3.50 -16.45
C SER A 105 -5.74 -3.16 -15.02
N ALA A 106 -6.69 -3.90 -14.44
CA ALA A 106 -6.88 -3.91 -13.00
C ALA A 106 -5.59 -4.38 -12.31
N ALA A 107 -5.19 -3.72 -11.23
CA ALA A 107 -4.07 -4.12 -10.40
C ALA A 107 -4.33 -3.69 -8.95
N TYR A 108 -4.23 -4.64 -8.03
CA TYR A 108 -4.48 -4.38 -6.61
C TYR A 108 -3.20 -4.46 -5.79
N SER A 109 -2.34 -5.43 -6.07
CA SER A 109 -1.11 -5.63 -5.33
C SER A 109 -0.02 -4.65 -5.73
N GLY A 110 0.68 -4.07 -4.75
CA GLY A 110 1.89 -3.29 -5.02
C GLY A 110 2.99 -4.09 -5.75
N PHE A 111 2.95 -5.42 -5.68
CA PHE A 111 3.88 -6.31 -6.38
C PHE A 111 3.61 -6.44 -7.88
N GLU A 112 2.48 -5.90 -8.37
CA GLU A 112 2.21 -5.72 -9.79
C GLU A 112 2.80 -4.42 -10.36
N GLY A 113 3.36 -3.57 -9.48
CA GLY A 113 3.90 -2.26 -9.83
C GLY A 113 5.36 -2.30 -10.28
N PHE A 114 5.71 -1.27 -11.08
CA PHE A 114 7.06 -1.03 -11.56
C PHE A 114 7.49 0.39 -11.21
N ASP A 115 8.79 0.57 -10.95
CA ASP A 115 9.38 1.89 -10.80
C ASP A 115 9.68 2.54 -12.17
N ASP A 116 10.16 3.78 -12.15
CA ASP A 116 10.49 4.53 -13.38
C ASP A 116 11.62 3.88 -14.23
N SER A 117 12.39 2.96 -13.65
CA SER A 117 13.41 2.18 -14.37
C SER A 117 12.85 0.90 -15.01
N GLY A 118 11.61 0.53 -14.66
CA GLY A 118 10.97 -0.71 -15.04
C GLY A 118 11.27 -1.89 -14.12
N ALA A 119 11.87 -1.66 -12.95
CA ALA A 119 12.08 -2.71 -11.95
C ALA A 119 10.79 -2.98 -11.18
N GLY A 120 10.44 -4.26 -11.01
CA GLY A 120 9.33 -4.69 -10.16
C GLY A 120 9.66 -4.56 -8.67
N LEU A 121 8.64 -4.37 -7.84
CA LEU A 121 8.81 -4.18 -6.40
C LEU A 121 9.57 -5.35 -5.73
N ALA A 122 9.28 -6.59 -6.10
CA ALA A 122 9.96 -7.77 -5.52
C ALA A 122 11.46 -7.77 -5.82
N ASP A 123 11.85 -7.51 -7.07
CA ASP A 123 13.24 -7.46 -7.50
C ASP A 123 13.98 -6.32 -6.81
N TRP A 124 13.36 -5.14 -6.77
CA TRP A 124 13.92 -3.96 -6.10
C TRP A 124 14.19 -4.21 -4.61
N LEU A 125 13.24 -4.83 -3.90
CA LEU A 125 13.41 -5.20 -2.49
C LEU A 125 14.52 -6.24 -2.32
N GLY A 126 14.60 -7.23 -3.22
CA GLY A 126 15.67 -8.25 -3.24
C GLY A 126 17.06 -7.65 -3.42
N ASP A 127 17.22 -6.71 -4.36
CA ASP A 127 18.48 -5.99 -4.60
C ASP A 127 18.95 -5.20 -3.37
N LYS A 128 18.03 -4.73 -2.53
CA LYS A 128 18.29 -4.07 -1.26
C LYS A 128 18.49 -5.04 -0.10
N GLN A 129 18.43 -6.36 -0.37
CA GLN A 129 18.52 -7.42 0.64
C GLN A 129 17.43 -7.29 1.72
N ILE A 130 16.28 -6.75 1.37
CA ILE A 130 15.11 -6.69 2.25
C ILE A 130 14.53 -8.11 2.35
N ASN A 131 14.21 -8.56 3.57
CA ASN A 131 13.60 -9.86 3.83
C ASN A 131 12.35 -9.76 4.73
N ALA A 132 12.00 -8.55 5.16
CA ALA A 132 10.79 -8.27 5.90
C ALA A 132 10.12 -6.98 5.39
N VAL A 133 8.79 -6.93 5.45
CA VAL A 133 8.03 -5.74 5.06
C VAL A 133 6.94 -5.41 6.09
N ASP A 134 6.83 -4.13 6.42
CA ASP A 134 5.70 -3.56 7.12
C ASP A 134 4.84 -2.80 6.10
N ILE A 135 3.54 -3.01 6.13
CA ILE A 135 2.61 -2.45 5.16
C ILE A 135 1.63 -1.52 5.86
N VAL A 136 1.45 -0.34 5.26
CA VAL A 136 0.51 0.72 5.68
C VAL A 136 -0.21 1.27 4.46
N GLY A 137 -1.23 2.10 4.62
CA GLY A 137 -1.89 2.81 3.51
C GLY A 137 -3.34 2.38 3.25
N LEU A 138 -3.77 2.43 2.00
CA LEU A 138 -5.17 2.33 1.56
C LEU A 138 -5.34 1.28 0.44
N ALA A 139 -6.50 0.65 0.29
CA ALA A 139 -7.45 0.44 1.39
C ALA A 139 -7.15 -0.92 2.03
N THR A 140 -7.39 -1.06 3.34
CA THR A 140 -7.10 -2.30 4.09
C THR A 140 -7.67 -3.54 3.43
N ASP A 141 -8.89 -3.45 2.91
CA ASP A 141 -9.69 -4.51 2.33
C ASP A 141 -9.51 -4.70 0.81
N HIS A 142 -8.63 -3.92 0.18
CA HIS A 142 -8.29 -3.99 -1.24
C HIS A 142 -6.77 -4.06 -1.45
N CYS A 143 -6.12 -2.96 -1.82
CA CYS A 143 -4.70 -2.96 -2.19
C CYS A 143 -3.77 -3.36 -1.04
N VAL A 144 -4.10 -3.03 0.22
CA VAL A 144 -3.27 -3.42 1.38
C VAL A 144 -3.29 -4.93 1.58
N VAL A 145 -4.47 -5.57 1.59
CA VAL A 145 -4.55 -7.04 1.74
C VAL A 145 -3.93 -7.77 0.55
N ALA A 146 -4.13 -7.28 -0.68
CA ALA A 146 -3.54 -7.87 -1.87
C ALA A 146 -2.00 -7.80 -1.82
N THR A 147 -1.46 -6.63 -1.51
CA THR A 147 -0.01 -6.42 -1.35
C THR A 147 0.57 -7.29 -0.24
N ALA A 148 -0.14 -7.42 0.89
CA ALA A 148 0.33 -8.23 2.02
C ALA A 148 0.37 -9.74 1.69
N LEU A 149 -0.63 -10.23 0.97
CA LEU A 149 -0.67 -11.64 0.55
C LEU A 149 0.45 -11.95 -0.45
N ASP A 150 0.70 -11.07 -1.41
CA ASP A 150 1.77 -11.26 -2.39
C ASP A 150 3.15 -11.11 -1.76
N ALA A 151 3.33 -10.19 -0.82
CA ALA A 151 4.56 -10.10 -0.02
C ALA A 151 4.87 -11.42 0.69
N GLN A 152 3.87 -11.96 1.39
CA GLN A 152 4.00 -13.24 2.09
C GLN A 152 4.29 -14.41 1.13
N ALA A 153 3.58 -14.46 -0.01
CA ALA A 153 3.80 -15.49 -1.04
C ALA A 153 5.18 -15.37 -1.69
N SER A 154 5.73 -14.17 -1.78
CA SER A 154 7.09 -13.90 -2.27
C SER A 154 8.20 -14.19 -1.24
N GLY A 155 7.84 -14.65 -0.03
CA GLY A 155 8.79 -15.09 1.00
C GLY A 155 9.25 -14.00 1.97
N PHE A 156 8.67 -12.79 1.92
CA PHE A 156 8.96 -11.75 2.91
C PHE A 156 8.27 -12.06 4.24
N THR A 157 8.95 -11.81 5.35
CA THR A 157 8.29 -11.72 6.66
C THR A 157 7.39 -10.49 6.64
N THR A 158 6.06 -10.69 6.63
CA THR A 158 5.10 -9.63 6.34
C THR A 158 4.30 -9.24 7.57
N ARG A 159 4.19 -7.93 7.83
CA ARG A 159 3.29 -7.37 8.83
C ARG A 159 2.44 -6.25 8.21
N VAL A 160 1.21 -6.11 8.69
CA VAL A 160 0.34 -4.96 8.38
C VAL A 160 0.12 -4.16 9.66
N LEU A 161 0.51 -2.88 9.63
CA LEU A 161 0.33 -1.97 10.75
C LEU A 161 -1.06 -1.34 10.66
N LEU A 162 -2.07 -2.04 11.20
CA LEU A 162 -3.49 -1.73 10.98
C LEU A 162 -3.89 -0.32 11.42
N ARG A 163 -3.22 0.25 12.42
CA ARG A 163 -3.41 1.63 12.87
C ARG A 163 -3.14 2.66 11.78
N TYR A 164 -2.31 2.33 10.80
CA TYR A 164 -1.92 3.19 9.67
C TYR A 164 -2.57 2.76 8.37
N THR A 165 -3.72 2.10 8.45
CA THR A 165 -4.56 1.74 7.30
C THR A 165 -5.99 2.20 7.53
N ALA A 166 -6.77 2.30 6.46
CA ALA A 166 -8.22 2.48 6.53
C ALA A 166 -8.89 1.62 5.45
N GLY A 167 -10.02 1.01 5.79
CA GLY A 167 -10.77 0.17 4.88
C GLY A 167 -12.05 0.83 4.38
N VAL A 168 -12.57 0.35 3.27
CA VAL A 168 -13.80 0.84 2.64
C VAL A 168 -15.01 0.58 3.54
N SER A 169 -15.09 -0.64 4.14
CA SER A 169 -16.15 -0.97 5.08
C SER A 169 -15.64 -1.80 6.26
N PRO A 170 -16.35 -1.77 7.42
CA PRO A 170 -15.98 -2.60 8.56
C PRO A 170 -16.03 -4.11 8.28
N ASP A 171 -16.99 -4.57 7.48
CA ASP A 171 -17.18 -6.00 7.20
C ASP A 171 -16.11 -6.54 6.25
N THR A 172 -15.82 -5.81 5.17
CA THR A 172 -14.74 -6.18 4.23
C THR A 172 -13.37 -6.07 4.89
N THR A 173 -13.14 -5.06 5.73
CA THR A 173 -11.92 -4.91 6.54
C THR A 173 -11.74 -6.11 7.49
N LYS A 174 -12.78 -6.54 8.18
CA LYS A 174 -12.73 -7.73 9.06
C LYS A 174 -12.37 -8.99 8.27
N THR A 175 -12.95 -9.16 7.09
CA THR A 175 -12.64 -10.28 6.20
C THR A 175 -11.19 -10.24 5.73
N ALA A 176 -10.69 -9.07 5.34
CA ALA A 176 -9.30 -8.88 4.94
C ALA A 176 -8.32 -9.22 6.08
N VAL A 177 -8.61 -8.77 7.31
CA VAL A 177 -7.80 -9.09 8.50
C VAL A 177 -7.77 -10.60 8.76
N ALA A 178 -8.91 -11.29 8.63
CA ALA A 178 -8.96 -12.74 8.77
C ALA A 178 -8.08 -13.44 7.71
N ARG A 179 -8.20 -13.05 6.42
CA ARG A 179 -7.39 -13.60 5.32
C ARG A 179 -5.88 -13.40 5.56
N MET A 180 -5.47 -12.21 5.99
CA MET A 180 -4.07 -11.92 6.32
C MET A 180 -3.57 -12.81 7.46
N THR A 181 -4.37 -12.96 8.52
CA THR A 181 -4.02 -13.81 9.68
C THR A 181 -3.91 -15.28 9.29
N GLU A 182 -4.83 -15.80 8.46
CA GLU A 182 -4.81 -17.18 7.95
C GLU A 182 -3.58 -17.44 7.07
N ALA A 183 -3.13 -16.42 6.33
CA ALA A 183 -1.89 -16.49 5.53
C ALA A 183 -0.60 -16.38 6.36
N GLY A 184 -0.69 -16.23 7.69
CA GLY A 184 0.47 -16.10 8.56
C GLY A 184 1.08 -14.69 8.62
N ILE A 185 0.37 -13.69 8.10
CA ILE A 185 0.79 -12.28 8.14
C ILE A 185 0.54 -11.70 9.54
N GLY A 186 1.53 -10.99 10.07
CA GLY A 186 1.39 -10.29 11.35
C GLY A 186 0.47 -9.08 11.24
N VAL A 187 -0.69 -9.10 11.89
CA VAL A 187 -1.61 -7.94 11.93
C VAL A 187 -1.42 -7.20 13.24
N ILE A 188 -0.83 -6.01 13.18
CA ILE A 188 -0.44 -5.21 14.35
C ILE A 188 -1.47 -4.10 14.57
N THR A 189 -2.24 -4.18 15.64
CA THR A 189 -3.31 -3.22 15.98
C THR A 189 -2.81 -2.03 16.80
N GLY A 190 -1.75 -2.21 17.58
CA GLY A 190 -1.11 -1.18 18.38
C GLY A 190 0.37 -1.10 18.04
N VAL A 191 0.86 0.07 17.62
CA VAL A 191 2.29 0.26 17.34
C VAL A 191 2.92 0.92 18.56
N SER A 192 3.71 0.15 19.30
CA SER A 192 4.61 0.63 20.35
C SER A 192 6.02 0.86 19.77
N ALA A 193 6.89 1.49 20.54
CA ALA A 193 8.31 1.59 20.16
C ALA A 193 8.96 0.21 19.95
N ALA A 194 8.43 -0.86 20.60
CA ALA A 194 8.92 -2.24 20.47
C ALA A 194 8.51 -2.90 19.13
N ASP A 195 7.55 -2.34 18.41
CA ASP A 195 7.08 -2.90 17.14
C ASP A 195 7.87 -2.38 15.92
N ARG A 196 8.83 -1.47 16.14
CA ARG A 196 9.72 -0.97 15.11
C ARG A 196 10.77 -2.00 14.74
N PRO A 197 11.27 -1.97 13.51
CA PRO A 197 12.45 -2.75 13.12
C PRO A 197 13.64 -2.45 14.06
N ALA A 198 14.41 -3.48 14.37
CA ALA A 198 15.61 -3.36 15.21
C ALA A 198 16.79 -2.81 14.41
#